data_f159870a60554e24324308ae4854afb4
#
_entry.id   f159870a60554e24324308ae4854afb4
#
_cell.length_a   1.000
_cell.length_b   1.000
_cell.length_c   1.000
_cell.angle_alpha   90.00
_cell.angle_beta   90.00
_cell.angle_gamma   90.00
#
_symmetry.space_group_name_H-M   'P 1'
#
loop_
_entity.id
_entity.type
_entity.pdbx_description
1 polymer ?
#
loop_
_entity_poly.entity_id
_entity_poly.type
_entity_poly.pdbx_seq_one_letter_code
_entity_poly.pdbx_strand_id
1 'polypeptide(L)'
;MSLHAFLMGNNVIAYKKNNVKYGMVCAWASMIDYDHITMLLGSQSVTGNNLDVGDIVGVSALAKGQKNISLQIGGSHSNEINKFENIAIIEKNSAILVQNARTLMICKVEKIMKLVDENDNFVVLKIVESNEDKTKEFLSLDEVLPD
;
A
#
# COMPACT_ATOMS: atom_id res chain seq x y z
N MET A 1 -24.11 3.02 5.27
CA MET A 1 -22.91 3.57 5.96
C MET A 1 -22.17 2.46 6.69
N SER A 2 -20.87 2.43 6.57
CA SER A 2 -20.05 1.43 7.24
C SER A 2 -19.46 1.98 8.52
N LEU A 3 -19.24 1.11 9.51
CA LEU A 3 -18.55 1.47 10.73
C LEU A 3 -17.07 1.71 10.45
N HIS A 4 -16.55 2.85 10.89
CA HIS A 4 -15.12 3.12 10.93
C HIS A 4 -14.68 3.16 12.39
N ALA A 5 -14.32 2.00 12.92
CA ALA A 5 -13.98 1.86 14.34
C ALA A 5 -12.71 2.61 14.73
N PHE A 6 -11.79 2.75 13.79
CA PHE A 6 -10.53 3.43 13.98
C PHE A 6 -10.25 4.37 12.83
N LEU A 7 -9.34 5.31 13.05
CA LEU A 7 -8.87 6.19 12.00
C LEU A 7 -8.06 5.35 10.99
N MET A 8 -8.47 5.40 9.72
CA MET A 8 -7.80 4.67 8.64
C MET A 8 -7.33 5.62 7.56
N GLY A 9 -6.23 5.28 6.92
CA GLY A 9 -5.64 6.06 5.85
C GLY A 9 -5.77 5.41 4.49
N ASN A 10 -5.02 5.94 3.54
CA ASN A 10 -4.86 5.41 2.19
C ASN A 10 -3.40 5.04 2.02
N ASN A 11 -3.10 3.76 1.96
CA ASN A 11 -1.73 3.26 1.93
C ASN A 11 -1.50 2.53 0.62
N VAL A 12 -0.47 2.94 -0.11
CA VAL A 12 -0.11 2.30 -1.36
C VAL A 12 0.98 1.28 -1.08
N ILE A 13 0.70 0.01 -1.40
CA ILE A 13 1.74 -1.02 -1.47
C ILE A 13 2.09 -1.23 -2.94
N ALA A 14 3.37 -1.13 -3.27
CA ALA A 14 3.80 -1.18 -4.67
C ALA A 14 5.20 -1.77 -4.81
N TYR A 15 5.39 -2.51 -5.89
CA TYR A 15 6.65 -3.18 -6.19
C TYR A 15 6.74 -3.51 -7.68
N LYS A 16 7.98 -3.79 -8.11
CA LYS A 16 8.24 -4.23 -9.47
C LYS A 16 8.75 -5.67 -9.45
N LYS A 17 8.17 -6.52 -10.28
CA LYS A 17 8.50 -7.94 -10.36
C LYS A 17 8.36 -8.40 -11.79
N ASN A 18 9.40 -9.03 -12.35
CA ASN A 18 9.40 -9.48 -13.75
C ASN A 18 9.03 -8.37 -14.74
N ASN A 19 9.58 -7.18 -14.52
CA ASN A 19 9.33 -5.97 -15.32
C ASN A 19 7.90 -5.44 -15.28
N VAL A 20 7.06 -5.94 -14.36
CA VAL A 20 5.70 -5.45 -14.16
C VAL A 20 5.65 -4.65 -12.86
N LYS A 21 5.05 -3.47 -12.91
CA LYS A 21 4.83 -2.64 -11.73
C LYS A 21 3.46 -2.96 -11.16
N TYR A 22 3.45 -3.46 -9.93
CA TYR A 22 2.24 -3.76 -9.18
C TYR A 22 1.99 -2.69 -8.14
N GLY A 23 0.74 -2.35 -7.91
CA GLY A 23 0.37 -1.42 -6.86
C GLY A 23 -1.10 -1.46 -6.56
N MET A 24 -1.43 -1.23 -5.31
CA MET A 24 -2.82 -1.11 -4.87
C MET A 24 -2.90 -0.19 -3.66
N VAL A 25 -4.10 0.30 -3.39
CA VAL A 25 -4.40 1.07 -2.18
C VAL A 25 -5.04 0.12 -1.17
N CYS A 26 -4.53 0.16 0.05
CA CYS A 26 -5.03 -0.65 1.16
C CYS A 26 -5.31 0.25 2.36
N ALA A 27 -6.55 0.19 2.86
CA ALA A 27 -6.93 0.87 4.10
C ALA A 27 -6.70 -0.02 5.33
N TRP A 28 -6.73 -1.34 5.13
CA TRP A 28 -6.60 -2.33 6.21
C TRP A 28 -5.13 -2.54 6.53
N ALA A 29 -4.52 -1.54 7.18
CA ALA A 29 -3.11 -1.53 7.51
C ALA A 29 -2.92 -1.06 8.95
N SER A 30 -1.98 -1.69 9.66
CA SER A 30 -1.70 -1.35 11.05
C SER A 30 -0.26 -1.67 11.41
N MET A 31 0.31 -0.86 12.29
CA MET A 31 1.55 -1.23 12.97
C MET A 31 1.22 -2.27 14.06
N ILE A 32 2.09 -3.28 14.20
CA ILE A 32 1.98 -4.28 15.25
C ILE A 32 3.14 -4.21 16.24
N ASP A 33 4.22 -3.54 15.85
CA ASP A 33 5.32 -3.12 16.72
C ASP A 33 6.06 -1.98 16.01
N TYR A 34 7.25 -1.62 16.49
CA TYR A 34 7.99 -0.47 15.95
C TYR A 34 8.56 -0.69 14.55
N ASP A 35 8.71 -1.93 14.11
CA ASP A 35 9.29 -2.23 12.80
C ASP A 35 8.49 -3.27 11.99
N HIS A 36 7.27 -3.59 12.41
CA HIS A 36 6.40 -4.49 11.66
C HIS A 36 5.03 -3.89 11.44
N ILE A 37 4.52 -4.10 10.24
CA ILE A 37 3.16 -3.71 9.87
C ILE A 37 2.42 -4.89 9.27
N THR A 38 1.09 -4.84 9.35
CA THR A 38 0.21 -5.80 8.69
C THR A 38 -0.64 -5.07 7.68
N MET A 39 -0.95 -5.74 6.57
CA MET A 39 -1.88 -5.25 5.55
C MET A 39 -2.75 -6.40 5.08
N LEU A 40 -4.06 -6.16 4.98
CA LEU A 40 -4.98 -7.15 4.40
C LEU A 40 -5.21 -6.78 2.93
N LEU A 41 -4.76 -7.63 2.04
CA LEU A 41 -4.87 -7.45 0.59
C LEU A 41 -5.95 -8.40 0.08
N GLY A 42 -6.99 -7.86 -0.56
CA GLY A 42 -8.14 -8.65 -0.95
C GLY A 42 -7.82 -9.74 -1.98
N SER A 43 -8.68 -10.74 -2.02
CA SER A 43 -8.51 -11.93 -2.88
C SER A 43 -8.47 -11.61 -4.37
N GLN A 44 -9.08 -10.51 -4.79
CA GLN A 44 -9.07 -10.09 -6.19
C GLN A 44 -7.90 -9.17 -6.53
N SER A 45 -7.02 -8.92 -5.59
CA SER A 45 -5.88 -8.05 -5.78
C SER A 45 -4.79 -8.76 -6.59
N VAL A 46 -4.52 -8.25 -7.79
CA VAL A 46 -3.38 -8.72 -8.59
C VAL A 46 -2.08 -8.47 -7.84
N THR A 47 -1.98 -7.32 -7.19
CA THR A 47 -0.81 -6.95 -6.39
C THR A 47 -0.59 -7.93 -5.25
N GLY A 48 -1.63 -8.25 -4.47
CA GLY A 48 -1.52 -9.18 -3.35
C GLY A 48 -1.19 -10.60 -3.79
N ASN A 49 -1.76 -11.04 -4.91
CA ASN A 49 -1.62 -12.42 -5.37
C ASN A 49 -0.26 -12.72 -6.00
N ASN A 50 0.53 -11.70 -6.30
CA ASN A 50 1.88 -11.88 -6.88
C ASN A 50 3.01 -11.66 -5.87
N LEU A 51 2.68 -11.48 -4.60
CA LEU A 51 3.67 -11.35 -3.54
C LEU A 51 4.16 -12.72 -3.07
N ASP A 52 5.46 -12.78 -2.78
CA ASP A 52 6.10 -13.94 -2.14
C ASP A 52 6.83 -13.50 -0.88
N VAL A 53 6.95 -14.40 0.07
CA VAL A 53 7.79 -14.18 1.25
C VAL A 53 9.22 -13.87 0.80
N GLY A 54 9.79 -12.83 1.36
CA GLY A 54 11.13 -12.35 0.99
C GLY A 54 11.12 -11.19 0.01
N ASP A 55 10.01 -10.89 -0.65
CA ASP A 55 9.93 -9.76 -1.58
C ASP A 55 10.13 -8.44 -0.84
N ILE A 56 10.78 -7.50 -1.54
CA ILE A 56 10.97 -6.13 -1.05
C ILE A 56 9.96 -5.24 -1.75
N VAL A 57 9.16 -4.52 -0.96
CA VAL A 57 8.07 -3.70 -1.45
C VAL A 57 8.12 -2.31 -0.86
N GLY A 58 7.50 -1.35 -1.54
CA GLY A 58 7.31 0.00 -1.02
C GLY A 58 5.92 0.14 -0.42
N VAL A 59 5.83 0.81 0.71
CA VAL A 59 4.56 1.19 1.32
C VAL A 59 4.57 2.70 1.55
N SER A 60 3.59 3.38 0.97
CA SER A 60 3.47 4.83 1.06
C SER A 60 2.15 5.18 1.71
N ALA A 61 2.20 5.78 2.89
CA ALA A 61 1.00 6.33 3.52
C ALA A 61 0.76 7.71 2.93
N LEU A 62 -0.31 7.86 2.13
CA LEU A 62 -0.53 9.06 1.36
C LEU A 62 -0.83 10.27 2.25
N ALA A 63 -0.43 11.42 1.78
CA ALA A 63 -0.64 12.70 2.44
C ALA A 63 -1.94 13.35 1.97
N LYS A 64 -2.50 14.19 2.82
CA LYS A 64 -3.62 15.06 2.44
C LYS A 64 -3.22 15.86 1.19
N GLY A 65 -4.11 15.88 0.20
CA GLY A 65 -3.82 16.44 -1.12
C GLY A 65 -3.50 15.39 -2.19
N GLN A 66 -3.28 14.15 -1.80
CA GLN A 66 -2.97 13.06 -2.74
C GLN A 66 -4.19 12.17 -3.07
N LYS A 67 -5.40 12.69 -2.91
CA LYS A 67 -6.63 11.95 -3.20
C LYS A 67 -6.66 11.40 -4.63
N ASN A 68 -6.21 12.19 -5.60
CA ASN A 68 -6.23 11.74 -7.00
C ASN A 68 -5.29 10.57 -7.25
N ILE A 69 -4.17 10.50 -6.52
CA ILE A 69 -3.25 9.36 -6.60
C ILE A 69 -3.93 8.10 -6.07
N SER A 70 -4.62 8.22 -4.93
CA SER A 70 -5.36 7.10 -4.36
C SER A 70 -6.43 6.58 -5.32
N LEU A 71 -7.18 7.48 -5.96
CA LEU A 71 -8.22 7.10 -6.91
C LEU A 71 -7.65 6.43 -8.15
N GLN A 72 -6.53 6.94 -8.66
CA GLN A 72 -5.90 6.36 -9.85
C GLN A 72 -5.36 4.96 -9.58
N ILE A 73 -4.60 4.79 -8.52
CA ILE A 73 -3.98 3.49 -8.20
C ILE A 73 -5.04 2.48 -7.77
N GLY A 74 -6.06 2.91 -7.05
CA GLY A 74 -7.13 2.03 -6.57
C GLY A 74 -8.14 1.64 -7.62
N GLY A 75 -8.16 2.29 -8.78
CA GLY A 75 -9.22 2.16 -9.77
C GLY A 75 -9.04 1.06 -10.82
N SER A 76 -7.92 0.34 -10.83
CA SER A 76 -7.65 -0.65 -11.87
C SER A 76 -6.71 -1.75 -11.37
N HIS A 77 -6.61 -2.85 -12.13
CA HIS A 77 -5.68 -3.93 -11.85
C HIS A 77 -4.32 -3.66 -12.50
N SER A 78 -3.24 -4.03 -11.79
CA SER A 78 -1.87 -3.75 -12.24
C SER A 78 -1.50 -4.44 -13.54
N ASN A 79 -2.11 -5.55 -13.89
CA ASN A 79 -1.82 -6.27 -15.12
C ASN A 79 -2.55 -5.71 -16.35
N GLU A 80 -3.40 -4.73 -16.19
CA GLU A 80 -4.20 -4.15 -17.27
C GLU A 80 -3.61 -2.87 -17.83
N ILE A 81 -3.16 -1.99 -16.94
CA ILE A 81 -2.62 -0.68 -17.32
C ILE A 81 -1.46 -0.30 -16.41
N ASN A 82 -0.70 0.72 -16.81
CA ASN A 82 0.29 1.35 -15.96
C ASN A 82 -0.43 2.26 -14.96
N LYS A 83 -0.63 1.79 -13.74
CA LYS A 83 -1.30 2.54 -12.68
C LYS A 83 -0.57 3.81 -12.26
N PHE A 84 0.73 3.87 -12.53
CA PHE A 84 1.59 4.96 -12.06
C PHE A 84 1.81 6.04 -13.12
N GLU A 85 1.11 5.97 -14.24
CA GLU A 85 1.25 6.95 -15.29
C GLU A 85 0.96 8.35 -14.74
N ASN A 86 1.92 9.28 -14.98
CA ASN A 86 1.86 10.66 -14.49
C ASN A 86 1.89 10.81 -12.97
N ILE A 87 2.23 9.75 -12.23
CA ILE A 87 2.47 9.83 -10.80
C ILE A 87 3.98 9.85 -10.56
N ALA A 88 4.43 10.79 -9.74
CA ALA A 88 5.84 10.83 -9.35
C ALA A 88 6.12 9.70 -8.37
N ILE A 89 6.98 8.78 -8.77
CA ILE A 89 7.36 7.62 -7.96
C ILE A 89 8.86 7.58 -7.74
N ILE A 90 9.27 6.89 -6.70
CA ILE A 90 10.67 6.57 -6.40
C ILE A 90 10.79 5.06 -6.51
N GLU A 91 11.69 4.58 -7.36
CA GLU A 91 12.00 3.15 -7.44
C GLU A 91 13.32 2.89 -6.74
N LYS A 92 13.31 1.98 -5.78
CA LYS A 92 14.52 1.58 -5.05
C LYS A 92 14.56 0.06 -5.00
N ASN A 93 15.38 -0.54 -5.86
CA ASN A 93 15.34 -1.97 -6.17
C ASN A 93 13.93 -2.36 -6.64
N SER A 94 13.28 -3.32 -6.01
CA SER A 94 11.92 -3.69 -6.37
C SER A 94 10.85 -2.83 -5.69
N ALA A 95 11.20 -2.03 -4.70
CA ALA A 95 10.24 -1.20 -3.98
C ALA A 95 9.86 0.02 -4.81
N ILE A 96 8.56 0.32 -4.85
CA ILE A 96 8.03 1.53 -5.49
C ILE A 96 7.36 2.38 -4.43
N LEU A 97 7.77 3.64 -4.33
CA LEU A 97 7.25 4.60 -3.36
C LEU A 97 6.60 5.77 -4.11
N VAL A 98 5.55 6.32 -3.53
CA VAL A 98 4.89 7.51 -4.06
C VAL A 98 5.56 8.75 -3.48
N GLN A 99 6.11 9.62 -4.33
CA GLN A 99 6.75 10.86 -3.87
C GLN A 99 5.75 11.74 -3.12
N ASN A 100 6.25 12.46 -2.14
CA ASN A 100 5.48 13.42 -1.35
C ASN A 100 4.43 12.79 -0.43
N ALA A 101 4.46 11.48 -0.24
CA ALA A 101 3.59 10.83 0.75
C ALA A 101 3.97 11.27 2.17
N ARG A 102 3.04 11.09 3.11
CA ARG A 102 3.27 11.42 4.52
C ARG A 102 4.35 10.52 5.13
N THR A 103 4.33 9.22 4.78
CA THR A 103 5.30 8.25 5.27
C THR A 103 5.69 7.32 4.13
N LEU A 104 6.99 7.10 3.99
CA LEU A 104 7.55 6.18 3.02
C LEU A 104 8.25 5.05 3.76
N MET A 105 7.95 3.81 3.38
CA MET A 105 8.55 2.64 4.01
C MET A 105 9.00 1.64 2.95
N ILE A 106 10.21 1.13 3.10
CA ILE A 106 10.67 -0.02 2.32
C ILE A 106 10.55 -1.22 3.26
N CYS A 107 9.86 -2.25 2.82
CA CYS A 107 9.49 -3.37 3.66
C CYS A 107 9.87 -4.70 3.01
N LYS A 108 10.10 -5.69 3.85
CA LYS A 108 10.30 -7.07 3.41
C LYS A 108 9.09 -7.90 3.81
N VAL A 109 8.55 -8.67 2.89
CA VAL A 109 7.44 -9.56 3.17
C VAL A 109 7.94 -10.73 4.03
N GLU A 110 7.43 -10.85 5.24
CA GLU A 110 7.85 -11.92 6.17
C GLU A 110 6.87 -13.06 6.24
N LYS A 111 5.57 -12.77 6.16
CA LYS A 111 4.52 -13.80 6.23
C LYS A 111 3.37 -13.43 5.32
N ILE A 112 2.73 -14.43 4.75
CA ILE A 112 1.47 -14.29 4.01
C ILE A 112 0.52 -15.33 4.59
N MET A 113 -0.62 -14.86 5.15
CA MET A 113 -1.58 -15.72 5.82
C MET A 113 -2.98 -15.51 5.28
N LYS A 114 -3.82 -16.53 5.42
CA LYS A 114 -5.23 -16.49 5.01
C LYS A 114 -6.09 -16.43 6.26
N LEU A 115 -6.40 -15.22 6.75
CA LEU A 115 -7.06 -15.03 8.05
C LEU A 115 -8.57 -14.82 7.94
N VAL A 116 -9.01 -13.96 7.04
CA VAL A 116 -10.41 -13.55 6.96
C VAL A 116 -11.17 -14.41 5.97
N ASP A 117 -10.59 -14.57 4.80
CA ASP A 117 -11.09 -15.43 3.73
C ASP A 117 -9.90 -16.24 3.22
N GLU A 118 -10.10 -17.49 2.82
CA GLU A 118 -8.98 -18.31 2.37
C GLU A 118 -8.27 -17.75 1.14
N ASN A 119 -8.90 -16.84 0.41
CA ASN A 119 -8.31 -16.20 -0.77
C ASN A 119 -7.71 -14.84 -0.46
N ASP A 120 -7.99 -14.25 0.70
CA ASP A 120 -7.39 -12.97 1.09
C ASP A 120 -5.96 -13.16 1.57
N ASN A 121 -5.12 -12.19 1.25
CA ASN A 121 -3.71 -12.20 1.65
C ASN A 121 -3.53 -11.24 2.83
N PHE A 122 -3.32 -11.80 4.01
CA PHE A 122 -2.96 -11.02 5.20
C PHE A 122 -1.44 -11.08 5.32
N VAL A 123 -0.78 -9.96 5.05
CA VAL A 123 0.68 -9.94 4.97
C VAL A 123 1.27 -9.27 6.20
N VAL A 124 2.40 -9.82 6.67
CA VAL A 124 3.23 -9.19 7.70
C VAL A 124 4.50 -8.72 7.03
N LEU A 125 4.78 -7.44 7.17
CA LEU A 125 5.90 -6.77 6.55
C LEU A 125 6.85 -6.22 7.61
N LYS A 126 8.14 -6.45 7.43
CA LYS A 126 9.17 -5.82 8.27
C LYS A 126 9.62 -4.53 7.61
N ILE A 127 9.58 -3.42 8.34
CA ILE A 127 10.10 -2.14 7.87
C ILE A 127 11.61 -2.19 7.95
N VAL A 128 12.28 -2.04 6.81
CA VAL A 128 13.75 -2.01 6.76
C VAL A 128 14.29 -0.61 6.57
N GLU A 129 13.49 0.32 6.04
CA GLU A 129 13.86 1.71 5.86
C GLU A 129 12.59 2.56 5.89
N SER A 130 12.62 3.72 6.52
CA SER A 130 11.45 4.59 6.57
C SER A 130 11.84 6.05 6.60
N ASN A 131 10.92 6.89 6.13
CA ASN A 131 11.05 8.34 6.17
C ASN A 131 9.67 8.95 6.38
N GLU A 132 9.53 9.82 7.38
CA GLU A 132 8.29 10.53 7.65
C GLU A 132 8.45 12.01 7.37
N ASP A 133 7.41 12.62 6.78
CA ASP A 133 7.29 14.07 6.73
C ASP A 133 6.21 14.51 7.72
N LYS A 134 6.63 14.85 8.92
CA LYS A 134 5.73 15.20 10.03
C LYS A 134 5.00 16.52 9.82
N THR A 135 5.38 17.30 8.81
CA THR A 135 4.67 18.54 8.46
C THR A 135 3.39 18.28 7.68
N LYS A 136 3.22 17.07 7.15
CA LYS A 136 2.05 16.70 6.37
C LYS A 136 1.05 15.93 7.22
N GLU A 137 -0.22 16.04 6.86
CA GLU A 137 -1.27 15.24 7.45
C GLU A 137 -1.51 13.99 6.60
N PHE A 138 -1.98 12.92 7.22
CA PHE A 138 -2.37 11.72 6.50
C PHE A 138 -3.66 11.96 5.72
N LEU A 139 -3.76 11.37 4.54
CA LEU A 139 -5.01 11.32 3.78
C LEU A 139 -5.91 10.27 4.43
N SER A 140 -7.00 10.69 5.06
CA SER A 140 -7.91 9.74 5.70
C SER A 140 -8.75 9.01 4.66
N LEU A 141 -9.18 7.78 5.01
CA LEU A 141 -10.05 6.99 4.14
C LEU A 141 -11.34 7.73 3.81
N ASP A 142 -11.89 8.45 4.78
CA ASP A 142 -13.15 9.19 4.61
C ASP A 142 -13.08 10.28 3.54
N GLU A 143 -11.89 10.80 3.25
CA GLU A 143 -11.72 11.83 2.22
C GLU A 143 -11.81 11.25 0.82
N VAL A 144 -11.67 9.94 0.67
CA VAL A 144 -11.64 9.27 -0.63
C VAL A 144 -12.93 8.50 -0.90
N LEU A 145 -13.48 7.85 0.11
CA LEU A 145 -14.70 7.07 -0.03
C LEU A 145 -15.94 7.98 -0.09
N PRO A 146 -16.87 7.73 -1.00
CA PRO A 146 -18.16 8.40 -0.97
C PRO A 146 -18.97 7.89 0.22
N ASP A 147 -19.84 8.73 0.74
CA ASP A 147 -20.76 8.34 1.82
C ASP A 147 -21.84 7.39 1.32
#